data_badbe3da73fb9db8d8be4f1b9b05983b
#
_entry.id   badbe3da73fb9db8d8be4f1b9b05983b
#
_cell.length_a   1.000
_cell.length_b   1.000
_cell.length_c   1.000
_cell.angle_alpha   90.00
_cell.angle_beta   90.00
_cell.angle_gamma   90.00
#
_symmetry.space_group_name_H-M   'P 1'
#
loop_
_entity.id
_entity.type
_entity.pdbx_description
1 polymer ?
#
loop_
_entity_poly.entity_id
_entity_poly.type
_entity_poly.pdbx_seq_one_letter_code
_entity_poly.pdbx_strand_id
1 'polypeptide(L)'
;MVSDARIDDVRTFWDSRPCNIRHSKAEIGTLRYFEEVTERRYFVEPHIVSFCNFPEWHGKNVLEIGCGIGTDAEQFARFGAHYTGIELSNNSLQIAIDRFKVSGLKGEFVQLDAETCDSYSFNKKFDLIYSFGVIHHTLSIERALQSIWNIASSGTRVKIMVYAKNSYKQAMINEGLDQPEAQFGCPIANSYSADEALDLFTKQGFSNVKITQDHIFQYKIPEYKEYKYVKEPHFEAMPNQVFAALKKNFGWHLLIDAVKI
;
A
#
# COMPACT_ATOMS: atom_id res chain seq x y z
N MET A 1 4.21 2.23 24.28
CA MET A 1 5.53 1.59 24.46
C MET A 1 6.26 1.84 23.17
N VAL A 2 7.42 2.51 23.19
CA VAL A 2 8.30 2.62 22.02
C VAL A 2 8.82 1.21 21.78
N SER A 3 8.61 0.66 20.58
CA SER A 3 9.13 -0.67 20.22
C SER A 3 10.66 -0.56 20.13
N ASP A 4 11.38 -1.52 20.71
CA ASP A 4 12.84 -1.64 20.52
C ASP A 4 13.21 -2.14 19.09
N ALA A 5 12.24 -2.18 18.18
CA ALA A 5 12.42 -2.62 16.81
C ALA A 5 13.36 -1.70 16.04
N ARG A 6 14.24 -2.29 15.25
CA ARG A 6 15.18 -1.59 14.36
C ARG A 6 14.72 -1.75 12.91
N ILE A 7 15.17 -0.88 12.03
CA ILE A 7 14.85 -0.95 10.61
C ILE A 7 15.28 -2.29 9.98
N ASP A 8 16.35 -2.89 10.46
CA ASP A 8 16.81 -4.20 10.00
C ASP A 8 15.81 -5.32 10.35
N ASP A 9 15.10 -5.22 11.47
CA ASP A 9 14.07 -6.18 11.85
C ASP A 9 12.87 -6.09 10.89
N VAL A 10 12.46 -4.86 10.53
CA VAL A 10 11.41 -4.60 9.54
C VAL A 10 11.84 -5.10 8.16
N ARG A 11 13.07 -4.80 7.74
CA ARG A 11 13.62 -5.29 6.46
C ARG A 11 13.63 -6.81 6.41
N THR A 12 14.17 -7.48 7.43
CA THR A 12 14.24 -8.95 7.52
C THR A 12 12.86 -9.58 7.45
N PHE A 13 11.87 -8.99 8.12
CA PHE A 13 10.50 -9.47 8.06
C PHE A 13 9.96 -9.44 6.61
N TRP A 14 10.06 -8.30 5.92
CA TRP A 14 9.56 -8.16 4.56
C TRP A 14 10.40 -8.90 3.51
N ASP A 15 11.70 -9.10 3.73
CA ASP A 15 12.54 -9.96 2.89
C ASP A 15 12.11 -11.42 2.97
N SER A 16 11.76 -11.90 4.17
CA SER A 16 11.31 -13.28 4.36
C SER A 16 9.89 -13.52 3.88
N ARG A 17 9.08 -12.47 3.76
CA ARG A 17 7.64 -12.53 3.47
C ARG A 17 7.16 -11.36 2.62
N PRO A 18 7.55 -11.27 1.35
CA PRO A 18 7.04 -10.24 0.43
C PRO A 18 5.51 -10.19 0.44
N CYS A 19 4.94 -8.98 0.50
CA CYS A 19 3.49 -8.81 0.51
C CYS A 19 2.88 -9.39 -0.77
N ASN A 20 1.73 -10.06 -0.65
CA ASN A 20 0.98 -10.67 -1.75
C ASN A 20 1.70 -11.82 -2.51
N ILE A 21 2.90 -12.26 -2.07
CA ILE A 21 3.66 -13.33 -2.74
C ILE A 21 2.83 -14.63 -2.90
N ARG A 22 1.85 -14.85 -2.00
CA ARG A 22 0.98 -16.04 -2.01
C ARG A 22 -0.35 -15.82 -2.74
N HIS A 23 -0.47 -14.77 -3.55
CA HIS A 23 -1.70 -14.49 -4.30
C HIS A 23 -1.84 -15.35 -5.57
N SER A 24 -0.84 -16.13 -5.92
CA SER A 24 -0.86 -17.12 -7.00
C SER A 24 -0.22 -18.42 -6.56
N LYS A 25 -0.61 -19.53 -7.21
CA LYS A 25 0.05 -20.86 -7.12
C LYS A 25 1.00 -21.11 -8.29
N ALA A 26 1.04 -20.21 -9.29
CA ALA A 26 1.96 -20.31 -10.39
C ALA A 26 3.42 -20.04 -9.94
N GLU A 27 4.37 -20.43 -10.77
CA GLU A 27 5.79 -20.21 -10.51
C GLU A 27 6.10 -18.70 -10.47
N ILE A 28 6.73 -18.25 -9.37
CA ILE A 28 7.12 -16.85 -9.16
C ILE A 28 8.04 -16.40 -10.28
N GLY A 29 7.81 -15.20 -10.81
CA GLY A 29 8.59 -14.62 -11.92
C GLY A 29 8.01 -14.91 -13.31
N THR A 30 6.97 -15.74 -13.41
CA THR A 30 6.25 -15.94 -14.68
C THR A 30 5.17 -14.88 -14.91
N LEU A 31 4.87 -14.59 -16.17
CA LEU A 31 3.77 -13.66 -16.52
C LEU A 31 2.46 -14.09 -15.88
N ARG A 32 2.13 -15.38 -15.97
CA ARG A 32 0.93 -15.96 -15.34
C ARG A 32 0.86 -15.69 -13.84
N TYR A 33 1.98 -15.86 -13.13
CA TYR A 33 2.04 -15.55 -11.70
C TYR A 33 1.65 -14.10 -11.42
N PHE A 34 2.22 -13.16 -12.16
CA PHE A 34 1.96 -11.75 -11.96
C PHE A 34 0.53 -11.33 -12.33
N GLU A 35 -0.04 -11.92 -13.38
CA GLU A 35 -1.44 -11.72 -13.76
C GLU A 35 -2.40 -12.20 -12.66
N GLU A 36 -2.22 -13.44 -12.15
CA GLU A 36 -3.03 -14.00 -11.08
C GLU A 36 -2.91 -13.18 -9.77
N VAL A 37 -1.71 -12.70 -9.43
CA VAL A 37 -1.49 -11.81 -8.27
C VAL A 37 -2.26 -10.51 -8.44
N THR A 38 -2.19 -9.89 -9.60
CA THR A 38 -2.88 -8.62 -9.92
C THR A 38 -4.38 -8.79 -9.85
N GLU A 39 -4.92 -9.82 -10.51
CA GLU A 39 -6.35 -10.13 -10.53
C GLU A 39 -6.87 -10.32 -9.10
N ARG A 40 -6.21 -11.17 -8.31
CA ARG A 40 -6.62 -11.45 -6.93
C ARG A 40 -6.57 -10.20 -6.06
N ARG A 41 -5.51 -9.40 -6.15
CA ARG A 41 -5.38 -8.18 -5.36
C ARG A 41 -6.53 -7.23 -5.62
N TYR A 42 -6.81 -6.89 -6.87
CA TYR A 42 -7.86 -5.93 -7.18
C TYR A 42 -9.27 -6.51 -7.07
N PHE A 43 -9.43 -7.83 -7.13
CA PHE A 43 -10.70 -8.47 -6.78
C PHE A 43 -11.02 -8.30 -5.28
N VAL A 44 -10.04 -8.47 -4.41
CA VAL A 44 -10.21 -8.36 -2.95
C VAL A 44 -10.22 -6.92 -2.49
N GLU A 45 -9.43 -6.06 -3.14
CA GLU A 45 -9.21 -4.66 -2.79
C GLU A 45 -9.54 -3.70 -3.95
N PRO A 46 -10.77 -3.72 -4.50
CA PRO A 46 -11.13 -2.97 -5.72
C PRO A 46 -11.01 -1.45 -5.56
N HIS A 47 -11.07 -0.93 -4.32
CA HIS A 47 -10.88 0.49 -4.01
C HIS A 47 -9.50 1.02 -4.39
N ILE A 48 -8.47 0.16 -4.50
CA ILE A 48 -7.12 0.56 -4.94
C ILE A 48 -7.20 1.18 -6.33
N VAL A 49 -7.88 0.54 -7.28
CA VAL A 49 -7.98 1.02 -8.66
C VAL A 49 -8.59 2.43 -8.73
N SER A 50 -9.65 2.66 -7.97
CA SER A 50 -10.29 3.99 -7.91
C SER A 50 -9.45 5.02 -7.16
N PHE A 51 -8.76 4.62 -6.11
CA PHE A 51 -7.85 5.50 -5.37
C PHE A 51 -6.63 5.89 -6.19
N CYS A 52 -5.98 4.94 -6.84
CA CYS A 52 -4.82 5.20 -7.70
C CYS A 52 -5.19 6.06 -8.90
N ASN A 53 -6.33 5.75 -9.55
CA ASN A 53 -6.73 6.36 -10.81
C ASN A 53 -5.59 6.34 -11.85
N PHE A 54 -5.06 5.14 -12.13
CA PHE A 54 -3.87 4.94 -12.97
C PHE A 54 -3.86 5.73 -14.29
N PRO A 55 -4.99 5.86 -15.03
CA PRO A 55 -5.03 6.63 -16.29
C PRO A 55 -4.69 8.12 -16.15
N GLU A 56 -4.94 8.72 -14.96
CA GLU A 56 -4.64 10.14 -14.69
C GLU A 56 -3.14 10.45 -14.81
N TRP A 57 -2.29 9.44 -14.66
CA TRP A 57 -0.83 9.58 -14.58
C TRP A 57 -0.12 9.31 -15.91
N HIS A 58 -0.85 9.20 -17.01
CA HIS A 58 -0.25 9.03 -18.34
C HIS A 58 0.73 10.18 -18.66
N GLY A 59 1.98 9.83 -19.03
CA GLY A 59 3.05 10.79 -19.32
C GLY A 59 3.57 11.57 -18.10
N LYS A 60 3.17 11.22 -16.87
CA LYS A 60 3.56 11.86 -15.62
C LYS A 60 4.65 11.07 -14.90
N ASN A 61 5.46 11.75 -14.10
CA ASN A 61 6.45 11.13 -13.24
C ASN A 61 5.79 10.65 -11.93
N VAL A 62 5.83 9.35 -11.69
CA VAL A 62 5.27 8.70 -10.49
C VAL A 62 6.39 8.11 -9.66
N LEU A 63 6.43 8.44 -8.38
CA LEU A 63 7.24 7.76 -7.37
C LEU A 63 6.33 6.89 -6.50
N GLU A 64 6.60 5.60 -6.42
CA GLU A 64 5.97 4.71 -5.46
C GLU A 64 6.95 4.37 -4.34
N ILE A 65 6.53 4.61 -3.09
CA ILE A 65 7.28 4.28 -1.88
C ILE A 65 6.75 2.97 -1.32
N GLY A 66 7.62 1.95 -1.27
CA GLY A 66 7.28 0.59 -0.88
C GLY A 66 6.52 -0.15 -2.00
N CYS A 67 7.13 -0.25 -3.17
CA CYS A 67 6.48 -0.86 -4.34
C CYS A 67 6.23 -2.38 -4.19
N GLY A 68 6.78 -3.02 -3.16
CA GLY A 68 6.63 -4.44 -2.92
C GLY A 68 7.03 -5.27 -4.15
N ILE A 69 6.17 -6.21 -4.55
CA ILE A 69 6.38 -7.06 -5.75
C ILE A 69 5.85 -6.41 -7.05
N GLY A 70 5.61 -5.08 -7.03
CA GLY A 70 5.35 -4.27 -8.20
C GLY A 70 3.95 -4.36 -8.81
N THR A 71 2.90 -4.70 -8.03
CA THR A 71 1.55 -4.87 -8.57
C THR A 71 0.94 -3.55 -9.04
N ASP A 72 0.99 -2.50 -8.21
CA ASP A 72 0.51 -1.16 -8.58
C ASP A 72 1.49 -0.49 -9.56
N ALA A 73 2.80 -0.72 -9.36
CA ALA A 73 3.89 -0.30 -10.25
C ALA A 73 3.62 -0.67 -11.72
N GLU A 74 3.28 -1.93 -11.95
CA GLU A 74 2.94 -2.43 -13.30
C GLU A 74 1.77 -1.66 -13.91
N GLN A 75 0.74 -1.34 -13.13
CA GLN A 75 -0.43 -0.62 -13.64
C GLN A 75 -0.05 0.83 -13.99
N PHE A 76 0.68 1.55 -13.13
CA PHE A 76 1.18 2.88 -13.48
C PHE A 76 1.95 2.87 -14.80
N ALA A 77 2.87 1.93 -14.97
CA ALA A 77 3.66 1.81 -16.20
C ALA A 77 2.81 1.41 -17.42
N ARG A 78 1.85 0.49 -17.28
CA ARG A 78 0.92 0.09 -18.36
C ARG A 78 0.05 1.24 -18.84
N PHE A 79 -0.35 2.14 -17.93
CA PHE A 79 -1.07 3.36 -18.26
C PHE A 79 -0.16 4.51 -18.71
N GLY A 80 1.13 4.26 -18.91
CA GLY A 80 2.07 5.18 -19.55
C GLY A 80 2.71 6.20 -18.61
N ALA A 81 2.69 5.99 -17.30
CA ALA A 81 3.47 6.81 -16.37
C ALA A 81 4.98 6.55 -16.51
N HIS A 82 5.80 7.58 -16.27
CA HIS A 82 7.24 7.44 -16.05
C HIS A 82 7.47 7.00 -14.61
N TYR A 83 7.58 5.69 -14.41
CA TYR A 83 7.54 5.07 -13.10
C TYR A 83 8.92 4.98 -12.44
N THR A 84 8.96 5.30 -11.14
CA THR A 84 10.07 5.01 -10.23
C THR A 84 9.51 4.37 -8.97
N GLY A 85 10.05 3.23 -8.55
CA GLY A 85 9.70 2.54 -7.32
C GLY A 85 10.87 2.48 -6.35
N ILE A 86 10.60 2.70 -5.07
CA ILE A 86 11.56 2.39 -4.00
C ILE A 86 10.99 1.31 -3.09
N GLU A 87 11.86 0.46 -2.56
CA GLU A 87 11.48 -0.65 -1.69
C GLU A 87 12.61 -0.95 -0.70
N LEU A 88 12.27 -1.23 0.55
CA LEU A 88 13.22 -1.58 1.61
C LEU A 88 13.74 -3.01 1.43
N SER A 89 12.83 -3.94 1.08
CA SER A 89 13.11 -5.37 0.89
C SER A 89 13.78 -5.62 -0.46
N ASN A 90 14.99 -6.17 -0.44
CA ASN A 90 15.68 -6.56 -1.68
C ASN A 90 14.94 -7.67 -2.43
N ASN A 91 14.36 -8.63 -1.71
CA ASN A 91 13.61 -9.74 -2.32
C ASN A 91 12.34 -9.24 -3.03
N SER A 92 11.58 -8.35 -2.38
CA SER A 92 10.39 -7.74 -3.01
C SER A 92 10.77 -6.93 -4.24
N LEU A 93 11.83 -6.11 -4.13
CA LEU A 93 12.33 -5.26 -5.22
C LEU A 93 12.75 -6.09 -6.43
N GLN A 94 13.46 -7.21 -6.21
CA GLN A 94 13.88 -8.10 -7.31
C GLN A 94 12.66 -8.69 -8.03
N ILE A 95 11.64 -9.12 -7.30
CA ILE A 95 10.39 -9.63 -7.90
C ILE A 95 9.68 -8.54 -8.74
N ALA A 96 9.70 -7.27 -8.27
CA ALA A 96 9.13 -6.15 -9.02
C ALA A 96 9.91 -5.90 -10.33
N ILE A 97 11.24 -5.97 -10.29
CA ILE A 97 12.10 -5.86 -11.49
C ILE A 97 11.80 -6.98 -12.48
N ASP A 98 11.70 -8.23 -12.00
CA ASP A 98 11.36 -9.38 -12.84
C ASP A 98 9.97 -9.26 -13.45
N ARG A 99 8.98 -8.72 -12.69
CA ARG A 99 7.64 -8.40 -13.21
C ARG A 99 7.72 -7.44 -14.39
N PHE A 100 8.47 -6.37 -14.29
CA PHE A 100 8.63 -5.39 -15.38
C PHE A 100 9.33 -6.01 -16.59
N LYS A 101 10.34 -6.83 -16.34
CA LYS A 101 11.07 -7.55 -17.41
C LYS A 101 10.16 -8.48 -18.22
N VAL A 102 9.38 -9.34 -17.56
CA VAL A 102 8.50 -10.29 -18.27
C VAL A 102 7.30 -9.60 -18.91
N SER A 103 6.86 -8.47 -18.36
CA SER A 103 5.77 -7.66 -18.93
C SER A 103 6.24 -6.71 -20.04
N GLY A 104 7.55 -6.63 -20.33
CA GLY A 104 8.11 -5.72 -21.32
C GLY A 104 7.97 -4.24 -20.98
N LEU A 105 7.84 -3.90 -19.69
CA LEU A 105 7.66 -2.54 -19.20
C LEU A 105 8.99 -1.91 -18.79
N LYS A 106 8.99 -0.58 -18.70
CA LYS A 106 10.14 0.19 -18.22
C LYS A 106 9.80 0.90 -16.93
N GLY A 107 10.74 0.91 -15.99
CA GLY A 107 10.65 1.60 -14.71
C GLY A 107 12.02 1.67 -14.05
N GLU A 108 12.17 2.58 -13.12
CA GLU A 108 13.35 2.67 -12.27
C GLU A 108 13.05 2.07 -10.91
N PHE A 109 13.98 1.30 -10.36
CA PHE A 109 13.84 0.63 -9.07
C PHE A 109 15.07 0.87 -8.22
N VAL A 110 14.87 1.32 -6.97
CA VAL A 110 15.97 1.62 -6.05
C VAL A 110 15.65 1.03 -4.68
N GLN A 111 16.62 0.35 -4.08
CA GLN A 111 16.49 -0.11 -2.70
C GLN A 111 16.72 1.06 -1.75
N LEU A 112 15.65 1.54 -1.11
CA LEU A 112 15.70 2.68 -0.18
C LEU A 112 14.71 2.48 0.97
N ASP A 113 15.04 3.07 2.11
CA ASP A 113 14.15 3.22 3.25
C ASP A 113 13.28 4.48 3.09
N ALA A 114 11.98 4.37 3.34
CA ALA A 114 11.03 5.48 3.27
C ALA A 114 11.38 6.65 4.20
N GLU A 115 12.05 6.38 5.34
CA GLU A 115 12.44 7.43 6.29
C GLU A 115 13.65 8.26 5.83
N THR A 116 14.47 7.72 4.93
CA THR A 116 15.71 8.35 4.47
C THR A 116 15.81 8.52 2.96
N CYS A 117 14.72 8.26 2.24
CA CYS A 117 14.71 8.32 0.78
C CYS A 117 14.97 9.72 0.20
N ASP A 118 14.81 10.78 0.99
CA ASP A 118 15.17 12.14 0.64
C ASP A 118 16.68 12.40 0.53
N SER A 119 17.51 11.48 1.04
CA SER A 119 18.95 11.51 0.85
C SER A 119 19.39 11.07 -0.56
N TYR A 120 18.51 10.38 -1.28
CA TYR A 120 18.76 9.96 -2.66
C TYR A 120 18.44 11.06 -3.64
N SER A 121 19.35 11.31 -4.59
CA SER A 121 19.17 12.33 -5.61
C SER A 121 18.33 11.82 -6.78
N PHE A 122 17.03 12.06 -6.74
CA PHE A 122 16.16 11.84 -7.88
C PHE A 122 16.38 12.95 -8.92
N ASN A 123 16.87 12.62 -10.11
CA ASN A 123 17.16 13.59 -11.18
C ASN A 123 15.90 14.08 -11.92
N LYS A 124 14.75 14.08 -11.24
CA LYS A 124 13.45 14.50 -11.78
C LYS A 124 12.52 14.96 -10.65
N LYS A 125 11.50 15.74 -11.03
CA LYS A 125 10.37 16.07 -10.16
C LYS A 125 9.26 15.05 -10.37
N PHE A 126 8.49 14.79 -9.33
CA PHE A 126 7.36 13.88 -9.39
C PHE A 126 6.03 14.63 -9.40
N ASP A 127 5.10 14.18 -10.25
CA ASP A 127 3.72 14.66 -10.29
C ASP A 127 2.88 13.95 -9.21
N LEU A 128 3.20 12.67 -8.94
CA LEU A 128 2.60 11.85 -7.89
C LEU A 128 3.68 11.20 -7.03
N ILE A 129 3.49 11.26 -5.71
CA ILE A 129 4.13 10.34 -4.77
C ILE A 129 3.04 9.46 -4.18
N TYR A 130 3.17 8.16 -4.38
CA TYR A 130 2.21 7.13 -3.97
C TYR A 130 2.82 6.17 -2.98
N SER A 131 2.07 5.78 -1.95
CA SER A 131 2.48 4.76 -0.98
C SER A 131 1.27 4.02 -0.44
N PHE A 132 1.18 2.72 -0.66
CA PHE A 132 0.02 1.94 -0.24
C PHE A 132 0.42 0.82 0.72
N GLY A 133 0.07 1.01 2.00
CA GLY A 133 0.32 -0.03 3.01
C GLY A 133 1.76 -0.10 3.51
N VAL A 134 2.48 1.03 3.57
CA VAL A 134 3.93 1.03 3.83
C VAL A 134 4.34 1.91 5.03
N ILE A 135 4.07 3.21 5.01
CA ILE A 135 4.69 4.15 5.96
C ILE A 135 4.25 3.97 7.42
N HIS A 136 3.19 3.23 7.66
CA HIS A 136 2.77 2.83 9.01
C HIS A 136 3.56 1.62 9.57
N HIS A 137 4.48 1.07 8.77
CA HIS A 137 5.46 0.06 9.16
C HIS A 137 6.86 0.64 9.38
N THR A 138 7.02 1.97 9.29
CA THR A 138 8.28 2.67 9.58
C THR A 138 8.48 2.88 11.07
N LEU A 139 9.72 3.15 11.49
CA LEU A 139 10.04 3.50 12.88
C LEU A 139 9.41 4.85 13.27
N SER A 140 9.38 5.78 12.32
CA SER A 140 8.72 7.08 12.46
C SER A 140 7.98 7.47 11.18
N ILE A 141 6.66 7.53 11.27
CA ILE A 141 5.81 8.02 10.18
C ILE A 141 6.09 9.49 9.89
N GLU A 142 6.41 10.29 10.92
CA GLU A 142 6.77 11.70 10.79
C GLU A 142 8.03 11.86 9.94
N ARG A 143 9.04 11.00 10.16
CA ARG A 143 10.27 11.04 9.36
C ARG A 143 10.03 10.58 7.92
N ALA A 144 9.21 9.57 7.71
CA ALA A 144 8.79 9.15 6.37
C ALA A 144 8.03 10.27 5.64
N LEU A 145 7.09 10.94 6.32
CA LEU A 145 6.37 12.10 5.77
C LEU A 145 7.30 13.29 5.49
N GLN A 146 8.30 13.52 6.34
CA GLN A 146 9.33 14.54 6.10
C GLN A 146 10.14 14.23 4.84
N SER A 147 10.55 12.97 4.64
CA SER A 147 11.25 12.54 3.42
C SER A 147 10.39 12.74 2.17
N ILE A 148 9.10 12.36 2.24
CA ILE A 148 8.14 12.58 1.16
C ILE A 148 8.01 14.08 0.85
N TRP A 149 7.88 14.91 1.89
CA TRP A 149 7.81 16.36 1.74
C TRP A 149 9.05 16.93 1.06
N ASN A 150 10.25 16.50 1.43
CA ASN A 150 11.49 16.98 0.86
C ASN A 150 11.64 16.62 -0.63
N ILE A 151 11.18 15.43 -1.03
CA ILE A 151 11.18 14.97 -2.43
C ILE A 151 10.11 15.68 -3.26
N ALA A 152 8.94 15.96 -2.68
CA ALA A 152 7.83 16.61 -3.36
C ALA A 152 8.19 18.03 -3.78
N SER A 153 7.71 18.46 -4.94
CA SER A 153 7.74 19.84 -5.41
C SER A 153 6.37 20.50 -5.24
N SER A 154 6.30 21.83 -5.36
CA SER A 154 4.99 22.52 -5.43
C SER A 154 4.15 21.92 -6.57
N GLY A 155 2.91 21.57 -6.27
CA GLY A 155 1.97 20.86 -7.16
C GLY A 155 2.04 19.34 -7.12
N THR A 156 3.04 18.73 -6.47
CA THR A 156 3.09 17.26 -6.32
C THR A 156 1.88 16.77 -5.53
N ARG A 157 1.11 15.85 -6.11
CA ARG A 157 0.05 15.13 -5.42
C ARG A 157 0.61 13.97 -4.62
N VAL A 158 0.09 13.74 -3.44
CA VAL A 158 0.54 12.69 -2.54
C VAL A 158 -0.67 11.81 -2.20
N LYS A 159 -0.60 10.52 -2.52
CA LYS A 159 -1.65 9.53 -2.22
C LYS A 159 -1.06 8.44 -1.35
N ILE A 160 -1.56 8.35 -0.14
CA ILE A 160 -1.03 7.42 0.86
C ILE A 160 -2.16 6.62 1.50
N MET A 161 -1.94 5.32 1.68
CA MET A 161 -2.81 4.49 2.50
C MET A 161 -2.09 4.07 3.78
N VAL A 162 -2.77 4.25 4.91
CA VAL A 162 -2.38 3.71 6.22
C VAL A 162 -3.52 2.95 6.87
N TYR A 163 -3.23 2.15 7.89
CA TYR A 163 -4.26 1.37 8.61
C TYR A 163 -5.12 2.24 9.52
N ALA A 164 -6.42 1.95 9.50
CA ALA A 164 -7.43 2.64 10.29
C ALA A 164 -7.58 2.04 11.70
N LYS A 165 -7.33 2.87 12.72
CA LYS A 165 -7.51 2.53 14.14
C LYS A 165 -8.96 2.20 14.47
N ASN A 166 -9.89 2.99 13.92
CA ASN A 166 -11.32 2.80 14.06
C ASN A 166 -11.86 1.95 12.90
N SER A 167 -11.64 0.63 12.93
CA SER A 167 -12.03 -0.26 11.86
C SER A 167 -12.55 -1.61 12.38
N TYR A 168 -13.37 -2.26 11.56
CA TYR A 168 -13.84 -3.63 11.81
C TYR A 168 -12.65 -4.58 12.09
N LYS A 169 -11.60 -4.46 11.28
CA LYS A 169 -10.41 -5.30 11.42
C LYS A 169 -9.64 -5.02 12.72
N GLN A 170 -9.45 -3.75 13.09
CA GLN A 170 -8.77 -3.42 14.33
C GLN A 170 -9.53 -3.96 15.56
N ALA A 171 -10.87 -3.92 15.51
CA ALA A 171 -11.68 -4.53 16.55
C ALA A 171 -11.43 -6.05 16.66
N MET A 172 -11.38 -6.75 15.53
CA MET A 172 -11.06 -8.19 15.53
C MET A 172 -9.64 -8.48 16.05
N ILE A 173 -8.65 -7.67 15.69
CA ILE A 173 -7.27 -7.80 16.20
C ILE A 173 -7.25 -7.61 17.73
N ASN A 174 -7.94 -6.62 18.25
CA ASN A 174 -8.00 -6.32 19.68
C ASN A 174 -8.62 -7.48 20.48
N GLU A 175 -9.57 -8.19 19.90
CA GLU A 175 -10.24 -9.38 20.49
C GLU A 175 -9.47 -10.70 20.22
N GLY A 176 -8.30 -10.63 19.59
CA GLY A 176 -7.48 -11.81 19.28
C GLY A 176 -8.08 -12.76 18.25
N LEU A 177 -8.99 -12.26 17.40
CA LEU A 177 -9.63 -13.05 16.35
C LEU A 177 -8.72 -13.20 15.12
N ASP A 178 -8.82 -14.34 14.43
CA ASP A 178 -7.98 -14.67 13.28
C ASP A 178 -8.15 -13.66 12.14
N GLN A 179 -7.03 -13.28 11.52
CA GLN A 179 -6.97 -12.30 10.44
C GLN A 179 -6.05 -12.77 9.31
N PRO A 180 -6.47 -12.66 8.04
CA PRO A 180 -5.65 -13.05 6.90
C PRO A 180 -4.69 -11.92 6.52
N GLU A 181 -3.64 -11.69 7.31
CA GLU A 181 -2.83 -10.50 7.11
C GLU A 181 -1.35 -10.73 6.93
N ALA A 182 -0.78 -9.95 6.00
CA ALA A 182 0.65 -9.90 5.76
C ALA A 182 1.42 -9.34 6.97
N GLN A 183 0.81 -8.40 7.73
CA GLN A 183 1.45 -7.78 8.88
C GLN A 183 1.52 -8.64 10.13
N PHE A 184 0.89 -9.81 10.18
CA PHE A 184 0.97 -10.67 11.36
C PHE A 184 2.42 -11.04 11.67
N GLY A 185 2.90 -10.61 12.83
CA GLY A 185 4.29 -10.76 13.26
C GLY A 185 5.23 -9.68 12.72
N CYS A 186 4.75 -8.67 11.99
CA CYS A 186 5.56 -7.50 11.63
C CYS A 186 5.98 -6.75 12.90
N PRO A 187 7.27 -6.38 13.04
CA PRO A 187 7.76 -5.66 14.22
C PRO A 187 7.05 -4.33 14.47
N ILE A 188 6.61 -3.67 13.39
CA ILE A 188 5.89 -2.40 13.45
C ILE A 188 4.68 -2.48 12.54
N ALA A 189 3.48 -2.20 13.08
CA ALA A 189 2.24 -2.08 12.36
C ALA A 189 1.32 -1.10 13.09
N ASN A 190 1.48 0.18 12.83
CA ASN A 190 0.71 1.24 13.46
C ASN A 190 -0.62 1.45 12.74
N SER A 191 -1.63 1.89 13.50
CA SER A 191 -2.92 2.31 12.96
C SER A 191 -3.26 3.72 13.44
N TYR A 192 -4.00 4.47 12.65
CA TYR A 192 -4.30 5.88 12.88
C TYR A 192 -5.81 6.13 12.79
N SER A 193 -6.33 7.07 13.59
CA SER A 193 -7.65 7.65 13.32
C SER A 193 -7.56 8.63 12.14
N ALA A 194 -8.70 8.99 11.55
CA ALA A 194 -8.73 10.00 10.49
C ALA A 194 -8.18 11.35 10.98
N ASP A 195 -8.48 11.73 12.22
CA ASP A 195 -8.00 12.98 12.83
C ASP A 195 -6.49 12.95 13.08
N GLU A 196 -5.94 11.83 13.59
CA GLU A 196 -4.50 11.65 13.76
C GLU A 196 -3.77 11.75 12.41
N ALA A 197 -4.31 11.11 11.36
CA ALA A 197 -3.74 11.18 10.03
C ALA A 197 -3.83 12.60 9.43
N LEU A 198 -4.97 13.28 9.58
CA LEU A 198 -5.14 14.68 9.15
C LEU A 198 -4.09 15.59 9.81
N ASP A 199 -3.91 15.44 11.12
CA ASP A 199 -2.95 16.20 11.92
C ASP A 199 -1.51 15.98 11.45
N LEU A 200 -1.09 14.72 11.21
CA LEU A 200 0.24 14.38 10.71
C LEU A 200 0.54 15.06 9.36
N PHE A 201 -0.37 14.96 8.40
CA PHE A 201 -0.18 15.53 7.08
C PHE A 201 -0.21 17.08 7.11
N THR A 202 -1.13 17.66 7.88
CA THR A 202 -1.25 19.11 8.00
C THR A 202 -0.04 19.73 8.70
N LYS A 203 0.44 19.12 9.79
CA LYS A 203 1.66 19.54 10.50
C LYS A 203 2.91 19.45 9.63
N GLN A 204 2.96 18.46 8.73
CA GLN A 204 4.04 18.33 7.75
C GLN A 204 4.00 19.42 6.68
N GLY A 205 2.88 20.13 6.52
CA GLY A 205 2.70 21.21 5.56
C GLY A 205 1.88 20.84 4.33
N PHE A 206 1.39 19.60 4.21
CA PHE A 206 0.51 19.21 3.11
C PHE A 206 -0.82 19.96 3.18
N SER A 207 -1.35 20.33 2.02
CA SER A 207 -2.60 21.06 1.87
C SER A 207 -3.65 20.20 1.14
N ASN A 208 -4.91 20.64 1.21
CA ASN A 208 -6.05 19.96 0.58
C ASN A 208 -6.17 18.48 1.00
N VAL A 209 -5.80 18.19 2.24
CA VAL A 209 -5.82 16.82 2.77
C VAL A 209 -7.24 16.29 2.82
N LYS A 210 -7.51 15.27 2.03
CA LYS A 210 -8.79 14.53 2.00
C LYS A 210 -8.55 13.12 2.47
N ILE A 211 -9.34 12.66 3.43
CA ILE A 211 -9.24 11.31 3.97
C ILE A 211 -10.56 10.62 3.74
N THR A 212 -10.49 9.44 3.15
CA THR A 212 -11.61 8.51 3.02
C THR A 212 -11.24 7.16 3.60
N GLN A 213 -12.24 6.38 3.97
CA GLN A 213 -12.02 5.06 4.56
C GLN A 213 -12.72 4.02 3.70
N ASP A 214 -12.07 2.90 3.43
CA ASP A 214 -12.61 1.77 2.68
C ASP A 214 -12.00 0.44 3.14
N HIS A 215 -12.43 -0.64 2.56
CA HIS A 215 -11.97 -2.01 2.71
C HIS A 215 -12.44 -2.70 4.00
N ILE A 216 -13.30 -3.70 3.85
CA ILE A 216 -13.58 -4.74 4.85
C ILE A 216 -13.36 -6.09 4.16
N PHE A 217 -12.50 -6.91 4.72
CA PHE A 217 -12.31 -8.27 4.25
C PHE A 217 -13.55 -9.10 4.61
N GLN A 218 -14.22 -9.65 3.60
CA GLN A 218 -15.54 -10.24 3.75
C GLN A 218 -15.57 -11.78 3.59
N TYR A 219 -14.41 -12.38 3.32
CA TYR A 219 -14.34 -13.80 2.97
C TYR A 219 -13.90 -14.66 4.16
N LYS A 220 -14.36 -15.92 4.18
CA LYS A 220 -13.89 -16.93 5.11
C LYS A 220 -12.41 -17.21 4.88
N ILE A 221 -11.61 -17.16 5.94
CA ILE A 221 -10.16 -17.27 5.87
C ILE A 221 -9.68 -18.62 5.32
N PRO A 222 -10.19 -19.78 5.79
CA PRO A 222 -9.77 -21.06 5.26
C PRO A 222 -9.99 -21.18 3.75
N GLU A 223 -11.17 -20.80 3.28
CA GLU A 223 -11.55 -20.84 1.87
C GLU A 223 -10.73 -19.85 1.05
N TYR A 224 -10.50 -18.65 1.57
CA TYR A 224 -9.66 -17.66 0.91
C TYR A 224 -8.21 -18.14 0.71
N LYS A 225 -7.63 -18.83 1.70
CA LYS A 225 -6.30 -19.45 1.56
C LYS A 225 -6.26 -20.50 0.43
N GLU A 226 -7.41 -21.13 0.11
CA GLU A 226 -7.59 -22.07 -0.98
C GLU A 226 -8.08 -21.43 -2.29
N TYR A 227 -8.02 -20.09 -2.40
CA TYR A 227 -8.46 -19.30 -3.57
C TYR A 227 -9.97 -19.39 -3.85
N LYS A 228 -10.76 -19.69 -2.81
CA LYS A 228 -12.23 -19.68 -2.86
C LYS A 228 -12.75 -18.42 -2.16
N TYR A 229 -13.59 -17.67 -2.86
CA TYR A 229 -14.09 -16.38 -2.36
C TYR A 229 -15.49 -16.55 -1.71
N VAL A 230 -15.57 -17.42 -0.71
CA VAL A 230 -16.81 -17.65 0.06
C VAL A 230 -16.92 -16.57 1.13
N LYS A 231 -17.99 -15.80 1.08
CA LYS A 231 -18.23 -14.75 2.08
C LYS A 231 -18.61 -15.33 3.44
N GLU A 232 -18.34 -14.58 4.48
CA GLU A 232 -18.91 -14.84 5.79
C GLU A 232 -20.44 -14.67 5.75
N PRO A 233 -21.24 -15.50 6.44
CA PRO A 233 -22.70 -15.48 6.34
C PRO A 233 -23.33 -14.12 6.64
N HIS A 234 -22.77 -13.36 7.57
CA HIS A 234 -23.25 -12.02 7.92
C HIS A 234 -22.96 -10.98 6.82
N PHE A 235 -21.89 -11.13 6.05
CA PHE A 235 -21.62 -10.29 4.87
C PHE A 235 -22.43 -10.75 3.65
N GLU A 236 -22.67 -12.04 3.50
CA GLU A 236 -23.50 -12.58 2.40
C GLU A 236 -24.95 -12.09 2.50
N ALA A 237 -25.51 -12.09 3.72
CA ALA A 237 -26.88 -11.64 3.98
C ALA A 237 -27.02 -10.10 4.02
N MET A 238 -25.91 -9.36 4.02
CA MET A 238 -25.94 -7.91 4.20
C MET A 238 -26.31 -7.20 2.91
N PRO A 239 -27.28 -6.25 2.95
CA PRO A 239 -27.57 -5.41 1.79
C PRO A 239 -26.35 -4.60 1.35
N ASN A 240 -26.11 -4.49 0.03
CA ASN A 240 -24.94 -3.80 -0.52
C ASN A 240 -24.77 -2.36 -0.01
N GLN A 241 -25.86 -1.63 0.19
CA GLN A 241 -25.85 -0.27 0.72
C GLN A 241 -25.33 -0.21 2.17
N VAL A 242 -25.70 -1.20 3.01
CA VAL A 242 -25.22 -1.33 4.39
C VAL A 242 -23.73 -1.67 4.39
N PHE A 243 -23.30 -2.62 3.56
CA PHE A 243 -21.89 -2.98 3.42
C PHE A 243 -21.03 -1.80 2.94
N ALA A 244 -21.54 -1.02 1.98
CA ALA A 244 -20.87 0.20 1.51
C ALA A 244 -20.74 1.24 2.63
N ALA A 245 -21.77 1.43 3.44
CA ALA A 245 -21.73 2.32 4.61
C ALA A 245 -20.74 1.83 5.67
N LEU A 246 -20.69 0.52 5.94
CA LEU A 246 -19.71 -0.06 6.85
C LEU A 246 -18.27 0.14 6.37
N LYS A 247 -17.98 -0.10 5.09
CA LYS A 247 -16.64 0.15 4.53
C LYS A 247 -16.21 1.59 4.70
N LYS A 248 -17.11 2.53 4.45
CA LYS A 248 -16.84 3.97 4.57
C LYS A 248 -16.56 4.43 6.01
N ASN A 249 -17.11 3.77 7.01
CA ASN A 249 -17.01 4.19 8.41
C ASN A 249 -16.09 3.28 9.26
N PHE A 250 -15.92 2.02 8.85
CA PHE A 250 -15.17 1.00 9.60
C PHE A 250 -14.22 0.18 8.70
N GLY A 251 -13.89 0.67 7.52
CA GLY A 251 -12.91 0.04 6.63
C GLY A 251 -11.51 0.07 7.24
N TRP A 252 -10.66 -0.83 6.79
CA TRP A 252 -9.29 -0.97 7.29
C TRP A 252 -8.31 0.07 6.74
N HIS A 253 -8.59 0.61 5.56
CA HIS A 253 -7.70 1.52 4.85
C HIS A 253 -8.16 2.97 4.97
N LEU A 254 -7.33 3.82 5.57
CA LEU A 254 -7.42 5.28 5.43
C LEU A 254 -6.69 5.67 4.14
N LEU A 255 -7.44 6.21 3.20
CA LEU A 255 -6.97 6.66 1.90
C LEU A 255 -6.82 8.18 1.95
N ILE A 256 -5.58 8.64 1.93
CA ILE A 256 -5.20 10.04 2.12
C ILE A 256 -4.75 10.60 0.78
N ASP A 257 -5.36 11.69 0.36
CA ASP A 257 -5.05 12.45 -0.86
C ASP A 257 -4.72 13.89 -0.46
N ALA A 258 -3.51 14.35 -0.78
CA ALA A 258 -2.99 15.63 -0.36
C ALA A 258 -2.11 16.25 -1.46
N VAL A 259 -1.76 17.52 -1.30
CA VAL A 259 -0.91 18.27 -2.26
C VAL A 259 0.14 19.03 -1.48
N LYS A 260 1.37 19.07 -2.00
CA LYS A 260 2.38 20.06 -1.59
C LYS A 260 2.16 21.36 -2.40
N ILE A 261 1.87 22.45 -1.71
CA ILE A 261 1.72 23.79 -2.32
C ILE A 261 3.03 24.55 -2.30
#